data_2986e9cbb1976f6ff8801626dc503932
#
_entry.id   2986e9cbb1976f6ff8801626dc503932
#
_cell.length_a   1.000
_cell.length_b   1.000
_cell.length_c   1.000
_cell.angle_alpha   90.00
_cell.angle_beta   90.00
_cell.angle_gamma   90.00
#
_symmetry.space_group_name_H-M   'P 1'
#
loop_
_entity.id
_entity.type
_entity.pdbx_description
1 polymer ?
#
loop_
_entity_poly.entity_id
_entity_poly.type
_entity_poly.pdbx_seq_one_letter_code
_entity_poly.pdbx_strand_id
1 'polypeptide(L)'
;CDILLTHSVVEGCLLARDAFSRFLLVGERLDLQPNVAVNVDNSTWYHHMLELSSSGALTSRGPCAVDYFAFPRGLWTNLLPVYMGRARCDQALLHHCFRNAIPVIDGSRYIAAIHQYHDYSHVSGGKSEVYLGQDYALMSELHGLRYSLLTIADAQWYLSAAGEVQVSRRASLLRRLELSLRYKYQLPRISLLARALQYWHGKQGVQPVPLGKNEIDLFLSHPA
;
A
#
# COMPACT_ATOMS: atom_id res chain seq x y z
N CYS A 1 0.57 -17.64 2.51
CA CYS A 1 0.33 -16.33 1.89
C CYS A 1 -1.16 -16.16 1.66
N ASP A 2 -1.69 -15.03 2.01
CA ASP A 2 -3.12 -14.68 2.01
C ASP A 2 -3.44 -13.58 0.99
N ILE A 3 -2.44 -13.15 0.22
CA ILE A 3 -2.59 -12.16 -0.85
C ILE A 3 -2.52 -12.83 -2.22
N LEU A 4 -3.55 -12.62 -3.03
CA LEU A 4 -3.59 -12.97 -4.44
C LEU A 4 -3.30 -11.72 -5.26
N LEU A 5 -2.33 -11.79 -6.16
CA LEU A 5 -1.99 -10.70 -7.07
C LEU A 5 -2.43 -11.03 -8.49
N THR A 6 -2.91 -10.03 -9.22
CA THR A 6 -3.20 -10.18 -10.64
C THR A 6 -1.92 -10.32 -11.47
N HIS A 7 -2.01 -10.89 -12.67
CA HIS A 7 -0.87 -11.06 -13.58
C HIS A 7 -0.18 -9.74 -13.95
N SER A 8 -0.93 -8.64 -13.91
CA SER A 8 -0.42 -7.28 -14.11
C SER A 8 0.70 -6.86 -13.14
N VAL A 9 0.93 -7.61 -12.05
CA VAL A 9 2.05 -7.32 -11.13
C VAL A 9 3.40 -7.38 -11.83
N VAL A 10 3.62 -8.35 -12.71
CA VAL A 10 4.89 -8.51 -13.43
C VAL A 10 5.12 -7.34 -14.37
N GLU A 11 4.09 -7.01 -15.16
CA GLU A 11 4.14 -5.86 -16.08
C GLU A 11 4.30 -4.55 -15.31
N GLY A 12 3.56 -4.35 -14.22
CA GLY A 12 3.70 -3.18 -13.35
C GLY A 12 5.12 -3.02 -12.79
N CYS A 13 5.79 -4.11 -12.43
CA CYS A 13 7.19 -4.09 -12.03
C CYS A 13 8.13 -3.67 -13.17
N LEU A 14 7.87 -4.12 -14.40
CA LEU A 14 8.65 -3.73 -15.57
C LEU A 14 8.50 -2.24 -15.88
N LEU A 15 7.26 -1.74 -15.89
CA LEU A 15 6.96 -0.32 -16.10
C LEU A 15 7.60 0.57 -15.02
N ALA A 16 7.54 0.15 -13.75
CA ALA A 16 8.20 0.86 -12.67
C ALA A 16 9.72 0.89 -12.81
N ARG A 17 10.33 -0.23 -13.24
CA ARG A 17 11.77 -0.35 -13.51
C ARG A 17 12.21 0.54 -14.67
N ASP A 18 11.40 0.65 -15.72
CA ASP A 18 11.71 1.47 -16.88
C ASP A 18 11.64 2.98 -16.52
N ALA A 19 10.80 3.34 -15.53
CA ALA A 19 10.73 4.71 -15.03
C ALA A 19 11.82 5.05 -14.00
N PHE A 20 12.23 4.09 -13.15
CA PHE A 20 13.15 4.33 -12.04
C PHE A 20 14.10 3.15 -11.80
N SER A 21 15.38 3.41 -11.66
CA SER A 21 16.37 2.39 -11.25
C SER A 21 16.22 1.94 -9.78
N ARG A 22 15.65 2.79 -8.95
CA ARG A 22 15.31 2.53 -7.54
C ARG A 22 13.89 2.98 -7.28
N PHE A 23 13.05 2.10 -6.78
CA PHE A 23 11.64 2.40 -6.48
C PHE A 23 11.07 1.41 -5.46
N LEU A 24 9.95 1.79 -4.87
CA LEU A 24 9.05 0.91 -4.15
C LEU A 24 7.67 0.99 -4.80
N LEU A 25 7.22 -0.10 -5.41
CA LEU A 25 5.87 -0.25 -5.96
C LEU A 25 4.99 -0.95 -4.92
N VAL A 26 3.90 -0.31 -4.56
CA VAL A 26 2.93 -0.76 -3.55
C VAL A 26 1.52 -0.53 -4.06
N GLY A 27 0.52 -1.12 -3.41
CA GLY A 27 -0.87 -0.84 -3.74
C GLY A 27 -1.82 -1.17 -2.61
N GLU A 28 -3.03 -0.65 -2.71
CA GLU A 28 -4.13 -0.93 -1.78
C GLU A 28 -4.57 -2.38 -1.93
N ARG A 29 -4.94 -2.98 -0.82
CA ARG A 29 -5.56 -4.29 -0.85
C ARG A 29 -7.08 -4.21 -0.96
N LEU A 30 -7.65 -5.22 -1.58
CA LEU A 30 -9.07 -5.48 -1.64
C LEU A 30 -9.36 -6.68 -0.73
N ASP A 31 -10.16 -6.49 0.32
CA ASP A 31 -10.55 -7.58 1.21
C ASP A 31 -11.68 -8.40 0.56
N LEU A 32 -11.50 -9.71 0.52
CA LEU A 32 -12.52 -10.67 0.14
C LEU A 32 -13.51 -10.87 1.30
N GLN A 33 -14.79 -10.99 0.99
CA GLN A 33 -15.81 -11.25 2.02
C GLN A 33 -15.57 -12.60 2.71
N PRO A 34 -15.87 -12.75 4.02
CA PRO A 34 -15.54 -13.94 4.80
C PRO A 34 -16.14 -15.25 4.30
N ASN A 35 -17.27 -15.17 3.60
CA ASN A 35 -18.01 -16.32 3.06
C ASN A 35 -17.61 -16.70 1.64
N VAL A 36 -16.61 -16.03 1.06
CA VAL A 36 -16.11 -16.27 -0.29
C VAL A 36 -14.72 -16.85 -0.21
N ALA A 37 -14.50 -17.95 -0.90
CA ALA A 37 -13.17 -18.58 -1.02
C ALA A 37 -12.75 -18.66 -2.48
N VAL A 38 -11.49 -18.40 -2.72
CA VAL A 38 -10.86 -18.60 -4.04
C VAL A 38 -10.04 -19.89 -4.00
N ASN A 39 -10.43 -20.87 -4.79
CA ASN A 39 -9.64 -22.10 -4.94
C ASN A 39 -8.59 -21.89 -6.03
N VAL A 40 -7.35 -21.63 -5.62
CA VAL A 40 -6.21 -21.37 -6.52
C VAL A 40 -5.73 -22.61 -7.28
N ASP A 41 -6.11 -23.82 -6.84
CA ASP A 41 -5.80 -25.06 -7.55
C ASP A 41 -6.69 -25.29 -8.77
N ASN A 42 -7.79 -24.56 -8.87
CA ASN A 42 -8.66 -24.56 -10.04
C ASN A 42 -8.07 -23.65 -11.13
N SER A 43 -7.88 -24.17 -12.33
CA SER A 43 -7.35 -23.38 -13.46
C SER A 43 -8.18 -22.14 -13.82
N THR A 44 -9.43 -22.07 -13.38
CA THR A 44 -10.34 -20.93 -13.59
C THR A 44 -10.33 -19.90 -12.43
N TRP A 45 -9.47 -20.07 -11.43
CA TRP A 45 -9.44 -19.21 -10.24
C TRP A 45 -9.31 -17.72 -10.60
N TYR A 46 -8.55 -17.41 -11.63
CA TYR A 46 -8.33 -16.05 -12.07
C TYR A 46 -9.60 -15.40 -12.64
N HIS A 47 -10.36 -16.14 -13.47
CA HIS A 47 -11.66 -15.68 -13.98
C HIS A 47 -12.66 -15.49 -12.84
N HIS A 48 -12.72 -16.42 -11.89
CA HIS A 48 -13.55 -16.30 -10.72
C HIS A 48 -13.22 -15.05 -9.88
N MET A 49 -11.94 -14.74 -9.74
CA MET A 49 -11.47 -13.55 -9.06
C MET A 49 -11.92 -12.25 -9.76
N LEU A 50 -11.91 -12.22 -11.09
CA LEU A 50 -12.42 -11.11 -11.89
C LEU A 50 -13.94 -10.94 -11.74
N GLU A 51 -14.70 -12.04 -11.70
CA GLU A 51 -16.13 -12.03 -11.42
C GLU A 51 -16.43 -11.47 -10.03
N LEU A 52 -15.66 -11.85 -9.01
CA LEU A 52 -15.79 -11.34 -7.66
C LEU A 52 -15.55 -9.82 -7.61
N SER A 53 -14.62 -9.29 -8.41
CA SER A 53 -14.36 -7.85 -8.47
C SER A 53 -15.56 -7.04 -8.98
N SER A 54 -16.35 -7.63 -9.89
CA SER A 54 -17.54 -6.99 -10.46
C SER A 54 -18.82 -7.21 -9.61
N SER A 55 -18.84 -8.22 -8.74
CA SER A 55 -20.01 -8.61 -7.93
C SER A 55 -20.16 -7.80 -6.63
N GLY A 56 -19.20 -6.93 -6.28
CA GLY A 56 -19.16 -6.24 -4.98
C GLY A 56 -18.66 -7.12 -3.83
N ALA A 57 -18.13 -8.31 -4.12
CA ALA A 57 -17.54 -9.20 -3.11
C ALA A 57 -16.18 -8.72 -2.58
N LEU A 58 -15.58 -7.73 -3.24
CA LEU A 58 -14.33 -7.11 -2.83
C LEU A 58 -14.58 -5.73 -2.24
N THR A 59 -13.92 -5.43 -1.13
CA THR A 59 -14.02 -4.14 -0.45
C THR A 59 -12.63 -3.53 -0.28
N SER A 60 -12.44 -2.29 -0.78
CA SER A 60 -11.18 -1.56 -0.54
C SER A 60 -11.01 -1.25 0.95
N ARG A 61 -9.83 -1.54 1.48
CA ARG A 61 -9.42 -1.13 2.84
C ARG A 61 -8.89 0.28 2.89
N GLY A 62 -8.71 0.90 1.73
CA GLY A 62 -8.17 2.23 1.60
C GLY A 62 -6.64 2.30 1.77
N PRO A 63 -6.08 3.51 1.73
CA PRO A 63 -4.65 3.73 1.55
C PRO A 63 -3.76 3.32 2.73
N CYS A 64 -4.35 2.91 3.85
CA CYS A 64 -3.61 2.46 5.03
C CYS A 64 -3.26 0.97 5.00
N ALA A 65 -3.83 0.20 4.05
CA ALA A 65 -3.62 -1.24 3.95
C ALA A 65 -2.73 -1.54 2.75
N VAL A 66 -1.47 -1.89 3.02
CA VAL A 66 -0.43 -2.16 2.03
C VAL A 66 0.11 -3.56 2.28
N ASP A 67 -0.18 -4.48 1.38
CA ASP A 67 0.14 -5.89 1.59
C ASP A 67 1.03 -6.49 0.50
N TYR A 68 1.45 -5.70 -0.49
CA TYR A 68 2.52 -6.10 -1.40
C TYR A 68 3.56 -4.99 -1.59
N PHE A 69 4.80 -5.42 -1.78
CA PHE A 69 5.96 -4.55 -1.92
C PHE A 69 6.85 -5.10 -3.02
N ALA A 70 6.89 -4.42 -4.16
CA ALA A 70 7.78 -4.78 -5.26
C ALA A 70 8.90 -3.73 -5.40
N PHE A 71 10.14 -4.20 -5.52
CA PHE A 71 11.33 -3.35 -5.52
C PHE A 71 12.50 -4.04 -6.21
N PRO A 72 13.46 -3.29 -6.78
CA PRO A 72 14.66 -3.88 -7.36
C PRO A 72 15.58 -4.47 -6.29
N ARG A 73 16.32 -5.50 -6.68
CA ARG A 73 17.35 -6.11 -5.82
C ARG A 73 18.33 -5.03 -5.32
N GLY A 74 18.65 -5.07 -4.02
CA GLY A 74 19.60 -4.14 -3.40
C GLY A 74 18.99 -2.78 -3.01
N LEU A 75 17.66 -2.62 -3.09
CA LEU A 75 17.01 -1.39 -2.64
C LEU A 75 17.27 -1.10 -1.15
N TRP A 76 17.18 -2.13 -0.32
CA TRP A 76 17.19 -2.02 1.14
C TRP A 76 18.61 -1.96 1.72
N THR A 77 19.36 -0.94 1.35
CA THR A 77 20.64 -0.64 1.99
C THR A 77 20.39 0.12 3.29
N ASN A 78 20.98 -0.33 4.39
CA ASN A 78 20.85 0.29 5.72
C ASN A 78 19.41 0.34 6.26
N LEU A 79 18.53 -0.57 5.81
CA LEU A 79 17.22 -0.73 6.43
C LEU A 79 17.40 -1.34 7.82
N LEU A 80 16.81 -0.69 8.82
CA LEU A 80 16.69 -1.27 10.16
C LEU A 80 15.79 -2.51 10.11
N PRO A 81 15.92 -3.46 11.05
CA PRO A 81 15.10 -4.67 11.07
C PRO A 81 13.61 -4.37 10.95
N VAL A 82 12.93 -5.10 10.07
CA VAL A 82 11.49 -5.02 9.85
C VAL A 82 10.86 -6.38 10.09
N TYR A 83 9.86 -6.43 10.94
CA TYR A 83 9.09 -7.64 11.22
C TYR A 83 7.94 -7.75 10.20
N MET A 84 8.17 -8.50 9.12
CA MET A 84 7.16 -8.71 8.08
C MET A 84 5.92 -9.41 8.65
N GLY A 85 4.74 -8.99 8.17
CA GLY A 85 3.46 -9.51 8.67
C GLY A 85 3.05 -8.97 10.05
N ARG A 86 3.81 -8.03 10.61
CA ARG A 86 3.43 -7.32 11.83
C ARG A 86 2.98 -5.90 11.52
N ALA A 87 2.12 -5.35 12.37
CA ALA A 87 1.68 -3.97 12.23
C ALA A 87 2.88 -3.00 12.19
N ARG A 88 2.80 -1.96 11.39
CA ARG A 88 3.85 -0.97 11.13
C ARG A 88 4.95 -1.40 10.14
N CYS A 89 4.98 -2.64 9.64
CA CYS A 89 6.01 -3.04 8.66
C CYS A 89 5.90 -2.21 7.36
N ASP A 90 4.71 -2.01 6.87
CA ASP A 90 4.37 -1.16 5.72
C ASP A 90 4.85 0.28 5.92
N GLN A 91 4.55 0.85 7.07
CA GLN A 91 4.96 2.20 7.42
C GLN A 91 6.48 2.35 7.58
N ALA A 92 7.17 1.33 8.08
CA ALA A 92 8.63 1.32 8.18
C ALA A 92 9.28 1.37 6.79
N LEU A 93 8.77 0.56 5.84
CA LEU A 93 9.26 0.55 4.47
C LEU A 93 8.98 1.87 3.74
N LEU A 94 7.76 2.40 3.85
CA LEU A 94 7.42 3.70 3.29
C LEU A 94 8.29 4.81 3.89
N HIS A 95 8.44 4.83 5.23
CA HIS A 95 9.28 5.82 5.92
C HIS A 95 10.74 5.76 5.45
N HIS A 96 11.30 4.55 5.30
CA HIS A 96 12.64 4.36 4.76
C HIS A 96 12.76 4.96 3.35
N CYS A 97 11.80 4.69 2.47
CA CYS A 97 11.80 5.24 1.11
C CYS A 97 11.75 6.77 1.11
N PHE A 98 10.85 7.37 1.89
CA PHE A 98 10.76 8.82 2.00
C PHE A 98 12.05 9.45 2.54
N ARG A 99 12.69 8.85 3.56
CA ARG A 99 13.96 9.35 4.12
C ARG A 99 15.13 9.30 3.15
N ASN A 100 15.12 8.32 2.25
CA ASN A 100 16.21 8.09 1.31
C ASN A 100 15.89 8.58 -0.11
N ALA A 101 14.83 9.40 -0.27
CA ALA A 101 14.37 9.93 -1.55
C ALA A 101 14.15 8.83 -2.62
N ILE A 102 13.70 7.64 -2.19
CA ILE A 102 13.34 6.54 -3.07
C ILE A 102 11.91 6.78 -3.55
N PRO A 103 11.64 6.80 -4.87
CA PRO A 103 10.30 6.92 -5.41
C PRO A 103 9.36 5.83 -4.88
N VAL A 104 8.20 6.23 -4.37
CA VAL A 104 7.09 5.33 -4.02
C VAL A 104 6.02 5.48 -5.10
N ILE A 105 5.63 4.35 -5.68
CA ILE A 105 4.67 4.26 -6.78
C ILE A 105 3.42 3.55 -6.27
N ASP A 106 2.27 4.21 -6.35
CA ASP A 106 0.96 3.62 -6.08
C ASP A 106 0.51 2.82 -7.31
N GLY A 107 0.52 1.50 -7.21
CA GLY A 107 0.09 0.57 -8.26
C GLY A 107 -1.37 0.15 -8.17
N SER A 108 -2.16 0.70 -7.25
CA SER A 108 -3.54 0.26 -6.96
C SER A 108 -4.49 0.32 -8.15
N ARG A 109 -4.19 1.14 -9.16
CA ARG A 109 -4.99 1.28 -10.37
C ARG A 109 -4.61 0.30 -11.48
N TYR A 110 -3.51 -0.41 -11.32
CA TYR A 110 -2.96 -1.33 -12.31
C TYR A 110 -2.87 -2.77 -11.79
N ILE A 111 -2.61 -2.94 -10.51
CA ILE A 111 -2.39 -4.23 -9.85
C ILE A 111 -3.46 -4.41 -8.79
N ALA A 112 -4.33 -5.40 -8.94
CA ALA A 112 -5.24 -5.79 -7.89
C ALA A 112 -4.54 -6.76 -6.92
N ALA A 113 -4.60 -6.43 -5.63
CA ALA A 113 -4.13 -7.25 -4.53
C ALA A 113 -5.32 -7.66 -3.67
N ILE A 114 -5.69 -8.94 -3.71
CA ILE A 114 -6.86 -9.47 -3.03
C ILE A 114 -6.40 -10.23 -1.79
N HIS A 115 -6.85 -9.74 -0.64
CA HIS A 115 -6.58 -10.35 0.65
C HIS A 115 -7.69 -11.32 1.00
N GLN A 116 -7.33 -12.60 1.14
CA GLN A 116 -8.24 -13.64 1.58
C GLN A 116 -8.58 -13.45 3.05
N TYR A 117 -9.85 -13.65 3.40
CA TYR A 117 -10.28 -13.52 4.79
C TYR A 117 -9.59 -14.57 5.67
N HIS A 118 -9.00 -14.10 6.77
CA HIS A 118 -8.54 -14.95 7.86
C HIS A 118 -8.73 -14.22 9.20
N ASP A 119 -8.79 -14.98 10.26
CA ASP A 119 -8.74 -14.46 11.62
C ASP A 119 -7.29 -14.32 12.12
N TYR A 120 -7.13 -13.88 13.35
CA TYR A 120 -5.83 -13.75 14.02
C TYR A 120 -5.55 -14.91 14.99
N SER A 121 -6.20 -16.06 14.82
CA SER A 121 -6.06 -17.22 15.72
C SER A 121 -4.64 -17.81 15.77
N HIS A 122 -3.87 -17.58 14.70
CA HIS A 122 -2.46 -17.99 14.60
C HIS A 122 -1.50 -17.13 15.46
N VAL A 123 -1.98 -16.00 16.00
CA VAL A 123 -1.18 -15.13 16.88
C VAL A 123 -1.66 -15.29 18.32
N SER A 124 -0.77 -15.66 19.22
CA SER A 124 -1.05 -15.67 20.65
C SER A 124 -1.39 -14.25 21.11
N GLY A 125 -2.56 -14.06 21.74
CA GLY A 125 -3.09 -12.72 22.04
C GLY A 125 -3.96 -12.09 20.94
N GLY A 126 -4.08 -12.74 19.78
CA GLY A 126 -4.99 -12.38 18.70
C GLY A 126 -4.72 -10.98 18.13
N LYS A 127 -5.79 -10.33 17.68
CA LYS A 127 -5.72 -9.01 17.05
C LYS A 127 -5.09 -7.93 17.94
N SER A 128 -5.30 -8.00 19.26
CA SER A 128 -4.73 -7.01 20.19
C SER A 128 -3.21 -7.09 20.21
N GLU A 129 -2.63 -8.28 20.19
CA GLU A 129 -1.18 -8.44 20.14
C GLU A 129 -0.60 -7.90 18.83
N VAL A 130 -1.24 -8.13 17.69
CA VAL A 130 -0.79 -7.64 16.39
C VAL A 130 -0.71 -6.11 16.36
N TYR A 131 -1.69 -5.41 16.92
CA TYR A 131 -1.81 -3.95 16.76
C TYR A 131 -1.36 -3.13 17.97
N LEU A 132 -1.22 -3.74 19.15
CA LEU A 132 -0.86 -3.05 20.38
C LEU A 132 0.27 -3.77 21.15
N GLY A 133 0.75 -4.91 20.64
CA GLY A 133 1.75 -5.74 21.30
C GLY A 133 3.18 -5.18 21.21
N GLN A 134 4.10 -5.96 21.70
CA GLN A 134 5.51 -5.59 21.82
C GLN A 134 6.15 -5.31 20.44
N ASP A 135 5.84 -6.13 19.42
CA ASP A 135 6.37 -5.93 18.06
C ASP A 135 5.96 -4.59 17.47
N TYR A 136 4.69 -4.16 17.69
CA TYR A 136 4.20 -2.86 17.27
C TYR A 136 4.96 -1.71 17.94
N ALA A 137 5.18 -1.80 19.25
CA ALA A 137 5.91 -0.80 20.01
C ALA A 137 7.37 -0.71 19.55
N LEU A 138 8.03 -1.85 19.42
CA LEU A 138 9.42 -1.96 18.96
C LEU A 138 9.61 -1.40 17.55
N MET A 139 8.74 -1.77 16.61
CA MET A 139 8.76 -1.23 15.24
C MET A 139 8.57 0.29 15.23
N SER A 140 7.64 0.78 16.04
CA SER A 140 7.35 2.21 16.13
C SER A 140 8.52 3.02 16.69
N GLU A 141 9.24 2.47 17.64
CA GLU A 141 10.43 3.09 18.24
C GLU A 141 11.62 3.02 17.30
N LEU A 142 11.97 1.84 16.82
CA LEU A 142 13.13 1.56 15.98
C LEU A 142 13.15 2.42 14.70
N HIS A 143 12.00 2.55 14.06
CA HIS A 143 11.85 3.32 12.82
C HIS A 143 11.40 4.77 13.03
N GLY A 144 11.26 5.23 14.28
CA GLY A 144 10.80 6.58 14.59
C GLY A 144 9.37 6.87 14.11
N LEU A 145 8.51 5.84 14.09
CA LEU A 145 7.14 5.91 13.54
C LEU A 145 6.11 6.45 14.53
N ARG A 146 6.49 6.73 15.77
CA ARG A 146 5.57 7.10 16.87
C ARG A 146 4.53 8.14 16.46
N TYR A 147 4.86 8.94 15.46
CA TYR A 147 4.00 10.01 14.97
C TYR A 147 3.93 10.05 13.42
N SER A 148 4.33 9.01 12.72
CA SER A 148 4.29 8.95 11.26
C SER A 148 3.15 8.04 10.84
N LEU A 149 2.20 8.59 10.12
CA LEU A 149 1.21 7.87 9.37
C LEU A 149 1.47 8.17 7.90
N LEU A 150 2.39 7.41 7.30
CA LEU A 150 2.53 7.35 5.85
C LEU A 150 1.55 6.30 5.31
N THR A 151 0.92 6.63 4.21
CA THR A 151 -0.02 5.76 3.52
C THR A 151 0.31 5.75 2.03
N ILE A 152 -0.34 4.90 1.25
CA ILE A 152 -0.21 4.92 -0.22
C ILE A 152 -0.63 6.28 -0.80
N ALA A 153 -1.58 6.99 -0.16
CA ALA A 153 -1.99 8.32 -0.60
C ALA A 153 -0.86 9.36 -0.60
N ASP A 154 0.22 9.09 0.15
CA ASP A 154 1.41 9.94 0.18
C ASP A 154 2.41 9.60 -0.94
N ALA A 155 2.19 8.54 -1.72
CA ALA A 155 3.06 8.16 -2.83
C ALA A 155 3.26 9.32 -3.81
N GLN A 156 4.50 9.52 -4.26
CA GLN A 156 4.86 10.59 -5.19
C GLN A 156 4.42 10.29 -6.61
N TRP A 157 4.29 9.01 -6.94
CA TRP A 157 3.97 8.51 -8.26
C TRP A 157 2.82 7.51 -8.20
N TYR A 158 2.14 7.32 -9.30
CA TYR A 158 1.16 6.25 -9.46
C TYR A 158 1.29 5.61 -10.83
N LEU A 159 0.94 4.34 -10.91
CA LEU A 159 0.81 3.60 -12.17
C LEU A 159 -0.64 3.71 -12.63
N SER A 160 -0.86 4.35 -13.77
CA SER A 160 -2.19 4.52 -14.36
C SER A 160 -2.72 3.20 -14.93
N ALA A 161 -4.02 3.10 -15.13
CA ALA A 161 -4.64 1.95 -15.80
C ALA A 161 -4.12 1.74 -17.24
N ALA A 162 -3.59 2.78 -17.87
CA ALA A 162 -2.96 2.70 -19.20
C ALA A 162 -1.48 2.25 -19.17
N GLY A 163 -0.94 1.86 -18.00
CA GLY A 163 0.45 1.42 -17.88
C GLY A 163 1.47 2.56 -17.86
N GLU A 164 1.09 3.77 -17.48
CA GLU A 164 2.00 4.90 -17.41
C GLU A 164 2.31 5.29 -15.97
N VAL A 165 3.59 5.52 -15.67
CA VAL A 165 4.02 6.07 -14.38
C VAL A 165 3.88 7.58 -14.39
N GLN A 166 2.98 8.11 -13.57
CA GLN A 166 2.62 9.53 -13.55
C GLN A 166 2.80 10.13 -12.14
N VAL A 167 2.95 11.48 -12.07
CA VAL A 167 3.05 12.19 -10.79
C VAL A 167 1.73 12.12 -10.04
N SER A 168 1.76 11.61 -8.83
CA SER A 168 0.59 11.55 -7.97
C SER A 168 0.22 12.94 -7.43
N ARG A 169 -1.08 13.24 -7.47
CA ARG A 169 -1.66 14.44 -6.85
C ARG A 169 -2.66 14.08 -5.75
N ARG A 170 -2.65 12.84 -5.29
CA ARG A 170 -3.59 12.34 -4.27
C ARG A 170 -3.40 13.04 -2.93
N ALA A 171 -2.16 13.25 -2.50
CA ALA A 171 -1.87 14.03 -1.31
C ALA A 171 -2.14 15.53 -1.53
N SER A 172 -2.80 16.18 -0.57
CA SER A 172 -3.05 17.62 -0.61
C SER A 172 -1.74 18.42 -0.66
N LEU A 173 -1.79 19.67 -1.14
CA LEU A 173 -0.61 20.54 -1.17
C LEU A 173 0.01 20.72 0.22
N LEU A 174 -0.79 20.87 1.26
CA LEU A 174 -0.31 20.99 2.64
C LEU A 174 0.39 19.70 3.11
N ARG A 175 -0.15 18.52 2.76
CA ARG A 175 0.48 17.24 3.08
C ARG A 175 1.81 17.08 2.36
N ARG A 176 1.87 17.43 1.09
CA ARG A 176 3.11 17.39 0.29
C ARG A 176 4.16 18.35 0.84
N LEU A 177 3.76 19.54 1.28
CA LEU A 177 4.65 20.49 1.96
C LEU A 177 5.17 19.90 3.27
N GLU A 178 4.30 19.37 4.12
CA GLU A 178 4.69 18.69 5.37
C GLU A 178 5.72 17.59 5.12
N LEU A 179 5.46 16.71 4.16
CA LEU A 179 6.37 15.63 3.80
C LEU A 179 7.72 16.17 3.28
N SER A 180 7.70 17.22 2.47
CA SER A 180 8.92 17.86 1.98
C SER A 180 9.74 18.46 3.13
N LEU A 181 9.10 19.22 4.03
CA LEU A 181 9.77 19.81 5.18
C LEU A 181 10.39 18.73 6.08
N ARG A 182 9.66 17.64 6.28
CA ARG A 182 10.09 16.56 7.16
C ARG A 182 11.22 15.72 6.58
N TYR A 183 11.08 15.29 5.32
CA TYR A 183 11.98 14.29 4.72
C TYR A 183 13.08 14.91 3.86
N LYS A 184 12.78 15.94 3.08
CA LYS A 184 13.76 16.59 2.22
C LYS A 184 14.63 17.59 2.99
N TYR A 185 14.03 18.39 3.87
CA TYR A 185 14.71 19.43 4.60
C TYR A 185 15.06 19.04 6.04
N GLN A 186 14.64 17.82 6.48
CA GLN A 186 14.93 17.25 7.81
C GLN A 186 14.57 18.19 8.97
N LEU A 187 13.60 19.07 8.76
CA LEU A 187 13.18 20.01 9.80
C LEU A 187 12.51 19.24 10.95
N PRO A 188 12.85 19.57 12.21
CA PRO A 188 12.17 19.01 13.35
C PRO A 188 10.67 19.36 13.27
N ARG A 189 9.82 18.47 13.74
CA ARG A 189 8.38 18.67 13.74
C ARG A 189 8.00 20.02 14.38
N ILE A 190 7.29 20.83 13.64
CA ILE A 190 6.41 21.85 14.19
C ILE A 190 5.18 21.08 14.70
N SER A 191 5.26 20.59 15.94
CA SER A 191 4.39 19.55 16.50
C SER A 191 2.89 19.89 16.50
N LEU A 192 2.55 21.17 16.58
CA LEU A 192 1.17 21.64 16.59
C LEU A 192 0.54 21.67 15.20
N LEU A 193 1.27 22.14 14.19
CA LEU A 193 0.78 22.18 12.81
C LEU A 193 0.63 20.77 12.23
N ALA A 194 1.60 19.88 12.48
CA ALA A 194 1.53 18.49 12.07
C ALA A 194 0.36 17.74 12.74
N ARG A 195 0.07 18.00 14.01
CA ARG A 195 -1.09 17.43 14.71
C ARG A 195 -2.41 17.97 14.18
N ALA A 196 -2.51 19.26 13.91
CA ALA A 196 -3.70 19.88 13.33
C ALA A 196 -3.97 19.33 11.91
N LEU A 197 -2.94 19.20 11.09
CA LEU A 197 -3.03 18.62 9.73
C LEU A 197 -3.38 17.13 9.77
N GLN A 198 -2.80 16.33 10.66
CA GLN A 198 -3.16 14.92 10.84
C GLN A 198 -4.60 14.75 11.31
N TYR A 199 -5.05 15.59 12.24
CA TYR A 199 -6.44 15.59 12.73
C TYR A 199 -7.42 15.96 11.61
N TRP A 200 -7.07 16.94 10.79
CA TRP A 200 -7.90 17.39 9.67
C TRP A 200 -7.96 16.36 8.54
N HIS A 201 -6.84 15.73 8.20
CA HIS A 201 -6.78 14.63 7.21
C HIS A 201 -7.49 13.36 7.69
N GLY A 202 -7.41 13.05 8.97
CA GLY A 202 -8.14 11.91 9.54
C GLY A 202 -9.66 12.08 9.52
N LYS A 203 -10.15 13.33 9.50
CA LYS A 203 -11.59 13.65 9.35
C LYS A 203 -12.08 13.70 7.91
N GLN A 204 -11.21 14.07 6.97
CA GLN A 204 -11.51 13.94 5.54
C GLN A 204 -11.16 12.49 5.13
N GLY A 205 -11.97 11.52 5.56
CA GLY A 205 -11.80 10.15 5.10
C GLY A 205 -11.49 10.19 3.60
N VAL A 206 -10.24 9.83 3.22
CA VAL A 206 -9.87 9.75 1.82
C VAL A 206 -10.81 8.72 1.24
N GLN A 207 -11.84 9.21 0.54
CA GLN A 207 -12.77 8.34 -0.17
C GLN A 207 -11.90 7.48 -1.08
N PRO A 208 -11.99 6.15 -1.02
CA PRO A 208 -11.33 5.31 -2.01
C PRO A 208 -11.78 5.84 -3.37
N VAL A 209 -10.83 6.14 -4.25
CA VAL A 209 -11.17 6.45 -5.64
C VAL A 209 -11.84 5.18 -6.13
N PRO A 210 -13.14 5.18 -6.43
CA PRO A 210 -13.78 3.98 -6.94
C PRO A 210 -13.01 3.63 -8.21
N LEU A 211 -12.58 2.37 -8.33
CA LEU A 211 -12.13 1.83 -9.60
C LEU A 211 -13.29 2.08 -10.56
N GLY A 212 -13.13 2.98 -11.50
CA GLY A 212 -14.16 3.27 -12.48
C GLY A 212 -14.49 1.98 -13.21
N LYS A 213 -15.75 1.79 -13.61
CA LYS A 213 -16.19 0.61 -14.36
C LYS A 213 -15.29 0.37 -15.58
N ASN A 214 -14.79 1.43 -16.19
CA ASN A 214 -13.82 1.41 -17.30
C ASN A 214 -12.42 0.95 -16.90
N GLU A 215 -12.00 1.15 -15.65
CA GLU A 215 -10.70 0.69 -15.15
C GLU A 215 -10.72 -0.81 -14.84
N ILE A 216 -11.87 -1.33 -14.40
CA ILE A 216 -12.09 -2.78 -14.25
C ILE A 216 -12.11 -3.44 -15.63
N ASP A 217 -12.78 -2.84 -16.62
CA ASP A 217 -12.84 -3.34 -17.99
C ASP A 217 -11.45 -3.35 -18.69
N LEU A 218 -10.58 -2.38 -18.38
CA LEU A 218 -9.21 -2.37 -18.89
C LEU A 218 -8.36 -3.49 -18.26
N PHE A 219 -8.56 -3.78 -16.97
CA PHE A 219 -7.96 -4.94 -16.31
C PHE A 219 -8.44 -6.26 -16.94
N LEU A 220 -9.68 -6.30 -17.44
CA LEU A 220 -10.30 -7.49 -18.04
C LEU A 220 -9.93 -7.68 -19.53
N SER A 221 -9.49 -6.62 -20.22
CA SER A 221 -9.27 -6.63 -21.67
C SER A 221 -7.86 -7.04 -22.11
N HIS A 222 -6.93 -7.31 -21.17
CA HIS A 222 -5.61 -7.86 -21.50
C HIS A 222 -5.59 -9.36 -21.20
N PRO A 223 -5.95 -10.22 -22.18
CA PRO A 223 -5.72 -11.65 -22.05
C PRO A 223 -4.21 -11.92 -22.00
N ALA A 224 -3.82 -12.82 -21.11
CA ALA A 224 -2.46 -13.33 -20.95
C ALA A 224 -1.91 -13.95 -22.23
#